data_19bc03797fecca6c1ba9d2777e293d2f
#
_entry.id   19bc03797fecca6c1ba9d2777e293d2f
#
_cell.length_a   1.000
_cell.length_b   1.000
_cell.length_c   1.000
_cell.angle_alpha   90.00
_cell.angle_beta   90.00
_cell.angle_gamma   90.00
#
_symmetry.space_group_name_H-M   'P 1'
#
loop_
_entity.id
_entity.type
_entity.pdbx_description
1 polymer ?
#
loop_
_entity_poly.entity_id
_entity_poly.type
_entity_poly.pdbx_seq_one_letter_code
_entity_poly.pdbx_strand_id
1 'polypeptide(L)'
;MSDSQPTHPSASALDAAFEPVASRFIVGIDLGTTNCAMAYVDTKSREPTKVEIFQIEQLIDFSTVDQLPTLPSFHYELAPRELEGVDPKFCFGTSGKAAVGNAAACIVGTLARERVIQAPGRGFGSAKSWLCHAWVDRTSD
;
A
#
# COMPACT_ATOMS: atom_id res chain seq x y z
N MET A 1 30.09 -9.85 -50.84
CA MET A 1 29.94 -9.80 -49.39
C MET A 1 29.42 -8.41 -49.07
N SER A 2 28.12 -8.32 -48.84
CA SER A 2 27.44 -7.06 -48.55
C SER A 2 27.07 -7.04 -47.08
N ASP A 3 27.73 -6.17 -46.31
CA ASP A 3 27.56 -6.00 -44.88
C ASP A 3 26.34 -5.11 -44.66
N SER A 4 25.23 -5.75 -44.21
CA SER A 4 24.04 -5.03 -43.83
C SER A 4 24.13 -4.71 -42.32
N GLN A 5 24.50 -3.45 -42.01
CA GLN A 5 24.41 -2.94 -40.64
C GLN A 5 22.94 -2.87 -40.18
N PRO A 6 22.64 -3.23 -38.93
CA PRO A 6 21.32 -3.03 -38.35
C PRO A 6 21.07 -1.54 -38.13
N THR A 7 20.04 -1.00 -38.77
CA THR A 7 19.57 0.37 -38.54
C THR A 7 18.95 0.49 -37.16
N HIS A 8 19.60 1.19 -36.24
CA HIS A 8 19.01 1.61 -34.98
C HIS A 8 17.86 2.59 -35.27
N PRO A 9 16.69 2.41 -34.58
CA PRO A 9 15.62 3.40 -34.71
C PRO A 9 16.10 4.76 -34.21
N SER A 10 15.79 5.80 -34.99
CA SER A 10 16.16 7.18 -34.66
C SER A 10 15.50 7.62 -33.34
N ALA A 11 16.19 8.41 -32.52
CA ALA A 11 15.71 8.94 -31.25
C ALA A 11 14.32 9.63 -31.34
N SER A 12 13.98 10.18 -32.50
CA SER A 12 12.69 10.82 -32.77
C SER A 12 11.48 9.86 -32.77
N ALA A 13 11.71 8.56 -33.01
CA ALA A 13 10.63 7.56 -33.00
C ALA A 13 10.29 7.08 -31.58
N LEU A 14 11.24 7.20 -30.65
CA LEU A 14 11.00 6.89 -29.23
C LEU A 14 10.31 8.04 -28.50
N ASP A 15 10.58 9.30 -28.87
CA ASP A 15 9.93 10.49 -28.29
C ASP A 15 8.45 10.61 -28.70
N ALA A 16 8.06 10.12 -29.87
CA ALA A 16 6.67 10.15 -30.33
C ALA A 16 5.75 9.14 -29.62
N ALA A 17 6.31 8.17 -28.86
CA ALA A 17 5.53 7.15 -28.16
C ALA A 17 5.13 7.55 -26.73
N PHE A 18 5.64 8.65 -26.19
CA PHE A 18 5.33 9.17 -24.87
C PHE A 18 4.75 10.59 -24.95
N GLU A 19 3.53 10.71 -25.47
CA GLU A 19 2.73 11.90 -25.16
C GLU A 19 2.45 11.86 -23.66
N PRO A 20 2.91 12.84 -22.85
CA PRO A 20 2.64 12.87 -21.43
C PRO A 20 1.14 13.08 -21.24
N VAL A 21 0.42 12.03 -20.89
CA VAL A 21 -0.97 12.16 -20.45
C VAL A 21 -0.94 13.07 -19.23
N ALA A 22 -1.48 14.27 -19.36
CA ALA A 22 -1.54 15.23 -18.27
C ALA A 22 -2.38 14.63 -17.13
N SER A 23 -1.72 14.09 -16.12
CA SER A 23 -2.37 13.53 -14.94
C SER A 23 -3.06 14.65 -14.17
N ARG A 24 -4.29 14.42 -13.71
CA ARG A 24 -5.00 15.36 -12.86
C ARG A 24 -4.36 15.47 -11.48
N PHE A 25 -3.81 14.38 -10.96
CA PHE A 25 -3.23 14.35 -9.63
C PHE A 25 -1.73 14.02 -9.70
N ILE A 26 -0.96 14.73 -8.90
CA ILE A 26 0.42 14.37 -8.55
C ILE A 26 0.36 13.84 -7.13
N VAL A 27 0.83 12.62 -6.90
CA VAL A 27 0.74 11.93 -5.61
C VAL A 27 2.14 11.69 -5.08
N GLY A 28 2.35 12.05 -3.81
CA GLY A 28 3.52 11.70 -3.02
C GLY A 28 3.14 10.70 -1.94
N ILE A 29 3.94 9.62 -1.80
CA ILE A 29 3.70 8.58 -0.79
C ILE A 29 4.97 8.43 0.04
N ASP A 30 4.83 8.53 1.37
CA ASP A 30 5.86 8.14 2.33
C ASP A 30 5.51 6.76 2.89
N LEU A 31 6.36 5.77 2.59
CA LEU A 31 6.28 4.42 3.15
C LEU A 31 7.25 4.32 4.32
N GLY A 32 6.86 4.89 5.47
CA GLY A 32 7.66 4.90 6.68
C GLY A 32 7.67 3.55 7.42
N THR A 33 8.69 3.34 8.26
CA THR A 33 8.78 2.15 9.12
C THR A 33 7.76 2.17 10.24
N THR A 34 7.37 3.35 10.71
CA THR A 34 6.42 3.54 11.82
C THR A 34 5.02 3.87 11.30
N ASN A 35 4.93 4.80 10.35
CA ASN A 35 3.69 5.23 9.73
C ASN A 35 3.91 5.44 8.24
N CYS A 36 2.87 5.22 7.44
CA CYS A 36 2.79 5.65 6.05
C CYS A 36 1.91 6.89 5.95
N ALA A 37 2.20 7.76 4.98
CA ALA A 37 1.40 8.93 4.67
C ALA A 37 1.30 9.14 3.16
N MET A 38 0.26 9.83 2.72
CA MET A 38 0.08 10.21 1.33
C MET A 38 -0.35 11.67 1.23
N ALA A 39 0.20 12.37 0.27
CA ALA A 39 -0.22 13.72 -0.09
C ALA A 39 -0.44 13.81 -1.59
N TYR A 40 -1.24 14.77 -2.02
CA TYR A 40 -1.50 14.98 -3.44
C TYR A 40 -1.66 16.47 -3.76
N VAL A 41 -1.52 16.75 -5.06
CA VAL A 41 -1.84 18.05 -5.67
C VAL A 41 -2.83 17.81 -6.80
N ASP A 42 -3.95 18.52 -6.81
CA ASP A 42 -4.86 18.55 -7.96
C ASP A 42 -4.41 19.64 -8.94
N THR A 43 -3.82 19.24 -10.05
CA THR A 43 -3.28 20.14 -11.08
C THR A 43 -4.36 20.96 -11.80
N LYS A 44 -5.64 20.57 -11.66
CA LYS A 44 -6.80 21.28 -12.24
C LYS A 44 -7.55 22.14 -11.22
N SER A 45 -7.09 22.19 -9.98
CA SER A 45 -7.67 23.06 -8.96
C SER A 45 -7.35 24.55 -9.25
N ARG A 46 -8.06 25.46 -8.56
CA ARG A 46 -7.75 26.89 -8.62
C ARG A 46 -6.39 27.23 -7.99
N GLU A 47 -5.91 26.37 -7.10
CA GLU A 47 -4.62 26.45 -6.43
C GLU A 47 -3.77 25.20 -6.76
N PRO A 48 -3.23 25.08 -8.00
CA PRO A 48 -2.61 23.84 -8.47
C PRO A 48 -1.27 23.51 -7.78
N THR A 49 -0.80 24.38 -6.87
CA THR A 49 0.42 24.17 -6.07
C THR A 49 0.11 23.80 -4.62
N LYS A 50 -1.16 23.78 -4.22
CA LYS A 50 -1.56 23.40 -2.86
C LYS A 50 -1.40 21.91 -2.66
N VAL A 51 -0.53 21.53 -1.72
CA VAL A 51 -0.38 20.14 -1.27
C VAL A 51 -1.46 19.84 -0.24
N GLU A 52 -2.21 18.77 -0.47
CA GLU A 52 -3.23 18.28 0.44
C GLU A 52 -2.83 16.93 1.01
N ILE A 53 -3.02 16.76 2.32
CA ILE A 53 -2.77 15.48 2.99
C ILE A 53 -4.01 14.60 2.79
N PHE A 54 -3.79 13.42 2.20
CA PHE A 54 -4.86 12.45 2.02
C PHE A 54 -5.25 11.84 3.37
N GLN A 55 -6.55 11.86 3.67
CA GLN A 55 -7.08 11.25 4.87
C GLN A 55 -7.36 9.77 4.60
N ILE A 56 -6.66 8.90 5.31
CA ILE A 56 -6.70 7.45 5.12
C ILE A 56 -7.81 6.88 5.99
N GLU A 57 -8.83 6.32 5.35
CA GLU A 57 -9.90 5.61 6.04
C GLU A 57 -9.36 4.30 6.63
N GLN A 58 -9.49 4.12 7.93
CA GLN A 58 -8.97 2.96 8.65
C GLN A 58 -9.80 2.63 9.88
N LEU A 59 -9.71 1.38 10.32
CA LEU A 59 -10.32 0.93 11.57
C LEU A 59 -9.57 1.51 12.77
N ILE A 60 -10.31 2.13 13.69
CA ILE A 60 -9.83 2.52 15.02
C ILE A 60 -10.38 1.57 16.11
N ASP A 61 -11.46 0.85 15.82
CA ASP A 61 -12.03 -0.25 16.57
C ASP A 61 -12.70 -1.21 15.58
N PHE A 62 -13.13 -2.40 16.00
CA PHE A 62 -13.78 -3.40 15.13
C PHE A 62 -15.01 -2.88 14.39
N SER A 63 -15.76 -1.98 15.00
CA SER A 63 -16.98 -1.38 14.44
C SER A 63 -16.85 0.11 14.11
N THR A 64 -15.67 0.70 14.28
CA THR A 64 -15.48 2.15 14.15
C THR A 64 -14.38 2.44 13.14
N VAL A 65 -14.71 3.28 12.18
CA VAL A 65 -13.82 3.76 11.13
C VAL A 65 -13.58 5.25 11.32
N ASP A 66 -12.37 5.70 11.11
CA ASP A 66 -12.00 7.11 11.09
C ASP A 66 -11.06 7.43 9.94
N GLN A 67 -10.94 8.71 9.61
CA GLN A 67 -10.04 9.22 8.59
C GLN A 67 -8.87 9.92 9.24
N LEU A 68 -7.68 9.36 9.09
CA LEU A 68 -6.47 9.85 9.73
C LEU A 68 -5.39 10.21 8.69
N PRO A 69 -4.54 11.21 8.97
CA PRO A 69 -3.50 11.65 8.02
C PRO A 69 -2.34 10.65 7.87
N THR A 70 -2.26 9.66 8.76
CA THR A 70 -1.22 8.63 8.73
C THR A 70 -1.80 7.25 8.99
N LEU A 71 -1.18 6.24 8.39
CA LEU A 71 -1.50 4.82 8.60
C LEU A 71 -0.34 4.17 9.36
N PRO A 72 -0.52 3.72 10.61
CA PRO A 72 0.49 2.95 11.33
C PRO A 72 0.93 1.71 10.53
N SER A 73 2.26 1.50 10.42
CA SER A 73 2.86 0.40 9.66
C SER A 73 2.78 -0.92 10.46
N PHE A 74 1.56 -1.33 10.78
CA PHE A 74 1.25 -2.55 11.52
C PHE A 74 0.29 -3.43 10.74
N HIS A 75 0.50 -4.73 10.88
CA HIS A 75 -0.31 -5.80 10.33
C HIS A 75 -0.73 -6.74 11.46
N TYR A 76 -2.00 -7.14 11.48
CA TYR A 76 -2.55 -8.06 12.46
C TYR A 76 -3.46 -9.09 11.79
N GLU A 77 -3.23 -10.37 12.08
CA GLU A 77 -4.04 -11.50 11.63
C GLU A 77 -5.24 -11.68 12.53
N LEU A 78 -6.43 -11.56 11.97
CA LEU A 78 -7.68 -11.70 12.72
C LEU A 78 -7.94 -13.14 13.15
N ALA A 79 -8.37 -13.32 14.39
CA ALA A 79 -8.96 -14.60 14.83
C ALA A 79 -10.31 -14.80 14.14
N PRO A 80 -10.78 -16.06 13.95
CA PRO A 80 -12.09 -16.33 13.36
C PRO A 80 -13.26 -15.58 14.03
N ARG A 81 -13.19 -15.40 15.36
CA ARG A 81 -14.19 -14.65 16.13
C ARG A 81 -14.17 -13.14 15.88
N GLU A 82 -13.01 -12.61 15.50
CA GLU A 82 -12.83 -11.17 15.25
C GLU A 82 -13.31 -10.79 13.84
N LEU A 83 -13.32 -11.75 12.91
CA LEU A 83 -13.82 -11.56 11.55
C LEU A 83 -15.28 -11.14 11.48
N GLU A 84 -16.12 -11.63 12.38
CA GLU A 84 -17.56 -11.35 12.40
C GLU A 84 -17.87 -9.86 12.69
N GLY A 85 -16.93 -9.17 13.33
CA GLY A 85 -17.08 -7.75 13.72
C GLY A 85 -16.46 -6.74 12.76
N VAL A 86 -15.72 -7.18 11.73
CA VAL A 86 -14.95 -6.30 10.84
C VAL A 86 -15.62 -6.18 9.48
N ASP A 87 -15.77 -4.94 8.99
CA ASP A 87 -16.20 -4.70 7.60
C ASP A 87 -15.17 -5.30 6.62
N PRO A 88 -15.59 -6.22 5.71
CA PRO A 88 -14.71 -6.89 4.77
C PRO A 88 -13.85 -5.96 3.90
N LYS A 89 -14.25 -4.71 3.70
CA LYS A 89 -13.47 -3.73 2.95
C LYS A 89 -12.10 -3.41 3.60
N PHE A 90 -11.96 -3.63 4.91
CA PHE A 90 -10.72 -3.43 5.65
C PHE A 90 -9.93 -4.72 5.88
N CYS A 91 -10.44 -5.86 5.38
CA CYS A 91 -9.76 -7.14 5.49
C CYS A 91 -8.91 -7.40 4.24
N PHE A 92 -7.63 -7.65 4.44
CA PHE A 92 -6.69 -8.02 3.39
C PHE A 92 -6.40 -9.53 3.46
N GLY A 93 -6.04 -10.14 2.32
CA GLY A 93 -5.76 -11.57 2.27
C GLY A 93 -6.98 -12.47 2.04
N THR A 94 -8.19 -11.96 2.21
CA THR A 94 -9.42 -12.65 1.82
C THR A 94 -9.88 -12.11 0.47
N SER A 95 -9.38 -12.63 -0.63
CA SER A 95 -10.09 -12.45 -1.90
C SER A 95 -11.44 -13.12 -1.78
N GLY A 96 -12.53 -12.41 -2.06
CA GLY A 96 -13.93 -12.83 -1.87
C GLY A 96 -14.42 -14.02 -2.72
N LYS A 97 -13.52 -14.95 -3.05
CA LYS A 97 -13.77 -16.30 -3.54
C LYS A 97 -12.77 -17.19 -2.81
N ALA A 98 -13.26 -18.02 -1.91
CA ALA A 98 -12.60 -19.14 -1.25
C ALA A 98 -11.07 -19.07 -1.31
N ALA A 99 -10.44 -18.62 -0.23
CA ALA A 99 -8.99 -18.57 -0.13
C ALA A 99 -8.42 -19.93 -0.58
N VAL A 100 -7.72 -19.92 -1.69
CA VAL A 100 -6.86 -21.04 -2.10
C VAL A 100 -5.62 -20.90 -1.21
N GLY A 101 -5.57 -21.72 -0.18
CA GLY A 101 -4.54 -21.66 0.86
C GLY A 101 -5.05 -20.97 2.14
N ASN A 102 -4.49 -21.31 3.28
CA ASN A 102 -4.77 -20.83 4.64
C ASN A 102 -4.39 -19.35 4.86
N ALA A 103 -4.63 -18.45 3.92
CA ALA A 103 -4.37 -17.03 4.13
C ALA A 103 -5.40 -16.48 5.12
N ALA A 104 -4.97 -16.24 6.33
CA ALA A 104 -5.79 -15.62 7.35
C ALA A 104 -6.14 -14.17 6.94
N ALA A 105 -7.35 -13.74 7.26
CA ALA A 105 -7.74 -12.36 7.08
C ALA A 105 -6.91 -11.45 7.99
N CYS A 106 -6.43 -10.35 7.46
CA CYS A 106 -5.64 -9.40 8.24
C CYS A 106 -6.16 -7.97 8.11
N ILE A 107 -5.87 -7.18 9.10
CA ILE A 107 -6.10 -5.73 9.13
C ILE A 107 -4.78 -4.98 9.24
N VAL A 108 -4.80 -3.71 8.86
CA VAL A 108 -3.63 -2.81 8.96
C VAL A 108 -4.01 -1.52 9.67
N GLY A 109 -3.02 -0.75 10.09
CA GLY A 109 -3.20 0.59 10.66
C GLY A 109 -3.42 0.62 12.16
N THR A 110 -4.29 1.52 12.61
CA THR A 110 -4.46 1.85 14.05
C THR A 110 -4.95 0.67 14.86
N LEU A 111 -6.03 0.02 14.44
CA LEU A 111 -6.55 -1.16 15.15
C LEU A 111 -5.52 -2.31 15.14
N ALA A 112 -4.82 -2.54 14.02
CA ALA A 112 -3.77 -3.56 13.97
C ALA A 112 -2.67 -3.30 15.01
N ARG A 113 -2.21 -2.05 15.15
CA ARG A 113 -1.21 -1.66 16.16
C ARG A 113 -1.68 -2.01 17.59
N GLU A 114 -2.91 -1.68 17.91
CA GLU A 114 -3.47 -1.97 19.25
C GLU A 114 -3.60 -3.46 19.50
N ARG A 115 -4.04 -4.21 18.49
CA ARG A 115 -4.19 -5.66 18.59
C ARG A 115 -2.84 -6.38 18.72
N VAL A 116 -1.80 -5.92 18.01
CA VAL A 116 -0.44 -6.48 18.14
C VAL A 116 0.09 -6.32 19.57
N ILE A 117 -0.21 -5.21 20.26
CA ILE A 117 0.17 -5.01 21.66
C ILE A 117 -0.51 -6.06 22.56
N GLN A 118 -1.79 -6.39 22.29
CA GLN A 118 -2.56 -7.35 23.08
C GLN A 118 -2.24 -8.80 22.74
N ALA A 119 -1.91 -9.09 21.47
CA ALA A 119 -1.62 -10.43 20.96
C ALA A 119 -0.42 -10.41 20.01
N PRO A 120 0.83 -10.28 20.54
CA PRO A 120 2.04 -10.08 19.73
C PRO A 120 2.34 -11.21 18.75
N GLY A 121 1.88 -12.44 19.04
CA GLY A 121 2.09 -13.60 18.17
C GLY A 121 1.23 -13.62 16.90
N ARG A 122 0.33 -12.64 16.72
CA ARG A 122 -0.60 -12.59 15.60
C ARG A 122 -0.37 -11.43 14.65
N GLY A 123 0.70 -10.71 14.82
CA GLY A 123 0.98 -9.59 13.93
C GLY A 123 2.38 -9.03 14.11
N PHE A 124 2.70 -8.05 13.31
CA PHE A 124 4.00 -7.39 13.32
C PHE A 124 3.86 -5.93 12.91
N GLY A 125 4.89 -5.15 13.27
CA GLY A 125 5.05 -3.77 12.82
C GLY A 125 6.33 -3.60 12.01
N SER A 126 6.44 -2.44 11.36
CA SER A 126 7.66 -2.02 10.67
C SER A 126 8.16 -2.99 9.59
N ALA A 127 7.26 -3.57 8.79
CA ALA A 127 7.59 -4.55 7.75
C ALA A 127 8.70 -4.08 6.80
N LYS A 128 8.81 -2.77 6.55
CA LYS A 128 9.87 -2.17 5.73
C LYS A 128 11.27 -2.51 6.26
N SER A 129 11.46 -2.52 7.59
CA SER A 129 12.75 -2.85 8.20
C SER A 129 13.16 -4.31 7.94
N TRP A 130 12.18 -5.20 7.77
CA TRP A 130 12.42 -6.61 7.49
C TRP A 130 12.89 -6.85 6.05
N LEU A 131 12.46 -5.99 5.12
CA LEU A 131 12.92 -6.08 3.72
C LEU A 131 14.43 -5.89 3.58
N CYS A 132 15.05 -5.16 4.49
CA CYS A 132 16.49 -4.90 4.50
C CYS A 132 17.28 -5.85 5.41
N HIS A 133 16.62 -6.77 6.11
CA HIS A 133 17.28 -7.67 7.05
C HIS A 133 17.89 -8.87 6.31
N ALA A 134 19.21 -9.06 6.50
CA ALA A 134 19.97 -10.07 5.75
C ALA A 134 19.56 -11.54 6.05
N TRP A 135 18.93 -11.79 7.20
CA TRP A 135 18.58 -13.13 7.70
C TRP A 135 17.10 -13.47 7.55
N VAL A 136 16.31 -12.57 6.95
CA VAL A 136 14.89 -12.86 6.67
C VAL A 136 14.77 -13.55 5.31
N ASP A 137 14.31 -14.78 5.32
CA ASP A 137 13.93 -15.46 4.08
C ASP A 137 12.62 -14.83 3.57
N ARG A 138 12.70 -14.18 2.41
CA ARG A 138 11.57 -13.47 1.78
C ARG A 138 10.76 -14.37 0.87
N THR A 139 11.17 -15.62 0.74
CA THR A 139 10.59 -16.61 -0.18
C THR A 139 10.02 -17.82 0.54
N SER A 140 10.16 -17.90 1.87
CA SER A 140 9.50 -18.94 2.67
C SER A 140 8.01 -18.65 2.76
N ASP A 141 7.20 -19.62 2.34
CA ASP A 141 5.75 -19.64 2.52
C ASP A 141 5.36 -19.77 4.00
#